data_261180462176c271b358e13555b0537e
#
_entry.id   261180462176c271b358e13555b0537e
#
_cell.length_a   1.000
_cell.length_b   1.000
_cell.length_c   1.000
_cell.angle_alpha   90.00
_cell.angle_beta   90.00
_cell.angle_gamma   90.00
#
_symmetry.space_group_name_H-M   'P 1'
#
loop_
_entity.id
_entity.type
_entity.pdbx_description
1 polymer ?
#
loop_
_entity_poly.entity_id
_entity_poly.type
_entity_poly.pdbx_seq_one_letter_code
_entity_poly.pdbx_strand_id
1 'polypeptide(L)'
;MTPLGDVGPAQVIAPGAVFPPTGVSVVVFDVVGTLIEPSPTVAVAYQRAAASHGVERDPHAIQQRFKAAWRRQEALDAAATPAFATSRSREAERWRSIVEEVFDDTASSAAIFADLWDHFGRVEAWRPLARGRELLRLALEANATVALASNFDERLLAIAGHLEPLSWVPHVFPSSEIGWRKPAPEFFRWLERRLACRPAEALLVGDDPELDVAAAQRAGWRALGIA
;
A
#
# COMPACT_ATOMS: atom_id res chain seq x y z
N MET A 1 -19.36 6.81 25.80
CA MET A 1 -17.95 7.01 25.47
C MET A 1 -17.18 5.84 26.05
N THR A 2 -16.96 4.79 25.27
CA THR A 2 -16.10 3.66 25.65
C THR A 2 -14.69 4.04 25.22
N PRO A 3 -13.66 3.91 26.06
CA PRO A 3 -12.29 4.25 25.68
C PRO A 3 -11.81 3.30 24.58
N LEU A 4 -11.18 3.87 23.56
CA LEU A 4 -10.47 3.16 22.50
C LEU A 4 -9.46 2.22 23.17
N GLY A 5 -9.64 0.91 22.95
CA GLY A 5 -8.72 -0.11 23.46
C GLY A 5 -7.32 0.15 22.97
N ASP A 6 -6.38 0.01 23.88
CA ASP A 6 -4.95 0.08 23.66
C ASP A 6 -4.54 -0.83 22.48
N VAL A 7 -4.13 -0.22 21.37
CA VAL A 7 -3.58 -0.93 20.21
C VAL A 7 -2.20 -1.41 20.64
N GLY A 8 -2.12 -2.66 21.07
CA GLY A 8 -0.86 -3.25 21.53
C GLY A 8 0.24 -3.14 20.45
N PRO A 9 1.51 -3.13 20.86
CA PRO A 9 2.65 -2.93 19.97
C PRO A 9 2.66 -3.99 18.85
N ALA A 10 3.11 -3.59 17.66
CA ALA A 10 3.31 -4.46 16.50
C ALA A 10 3.93 -5.80 16.96
N GLN A 11 3.24 -6.92 16.73
CA GLN A 11 3.73 -8.23 17.15
C GLN A 11 4.98 -8.55 16.33
N VAL A 12 6.13 -8.45 16.98
CA VAL A 12 7.39 -8.98 16.44
C VAL A 12 7.30 -10.49 16.51
N ILE A 13 7.45 -11.17 15.36
CA ILE A 13 7.57 -12.63 15.36
C ILE A 13 8.81 -12.98 16.17
N ALA A 14 8.61 -13.71 17.29
CA ALA A 14 9.72 -14.18 18.11
C ALA A 14 10.63 -15.12 17.30
N PRO A 15 11.95 -15.10 17.50
CA PRO A 15 12.85 -16.05 16.85
C PRO A 15 12.38 -17.50 17.10
N GLY A 16 12.15 -18.25 16.02
CA GLY A 16 11.67 -19.65 16.08
C GLY A 16 10.14 -19.83 16.14
N ALA A 17 9.35 -18.76 16.07
CA ALA A 17 7.90 -18.87 15.95
C ALA A 17 7.50 -19.41 14.56
N VAL A 18 6.50 -20.30 14.54
CA VAL A 18 5.94 -20.84 13.29
C VAL A 18 5.19 -19.73 12.55
N PHE A 19 5.53 -19.54 11.27
CA PHE A 19 4.83 -18.62 10.40
C PHE A 19 4.30 -19.35 9.15
N PRO A 20 3.04 -19.13 8.76
CA PRO A 20 2.01 -18.37 9.48
C PRO A 20 1.53 -19.06 10.77
N PRO A 21 0.91 -18.32 11.70
CA PRO A 21 0.41 -18.86 12.95
C PRO A 21 -0.63 -19.98 12.73
N THR A 22 -0.70 -20.95 13.65
CA THR A 22 -1.67 -22.05 13.58
C THR A 22 -3.11 -21.55 13.38
N GLY A 23 -3.83 -22.17 12.43
CA GLY A 23 -5.20 -21.82 12.05
C GLY A 23 -5.30 -20.73 10.98
N VAL A 24 -4.17 -20.15 10.52
CA VAL A 24 -4.10 -19.28 9.36
C VAL A 24 -3.85 -20.12 8.12
N SER A 25 -4.71 -20.01 7.13
CA SER A 25 -4.59 -20.67 5.83
C SER A 25 -4.38 -19.68 4.66
N VAL A 26 -4.69 -18.39 4.91
CA VAL A 26 -4.55 -17.30 3.93
C VAL A 26 -3.67 -16.20 4.53
N VAL A 27 -2.61 -15.82 3.83
CA VAL A 27 -1.74 -14.69 4.20
C VAL A 27 -1.79 -13.63 3.11
N VAL A 28 -2.25 -12.45 3.47
CA VAL A 28 -2.29 -11.30 2.57
C VAL A 28 -1.20 -10.32 2.97
N PHE A 29 -0.39 -9.92 2.03
CA PHE A 29 0.64 -8.89 2.25
C PHE A 29 0.19 -7.56 1.67
N ASP A 30 0.35 -6.48 2.44
CA ASP A 30 0.49 -5.17 1.83
C ASP A 30 1.76 -5.12 0.97
N VAL A 31 1.91 -4.10 0.16
CA VAL A 31 2.98 -4.04 -0.84
C VAL A 31 3.99 -2.95 -0.53
N VAL A 32 3.56 -1.67 -0.58
CA VAL A 32 4.48 -0.53 -0.42
C VAL A 32 4.75 -0.26 1.05
N GLY A 33 6.01 -0.26 1.47
CA GLY A 33 6.43 -0.20 2.88
C GLY A 33 6.57 -1.59 3.51
N THR A 34 5.94 -2.59 2.91
CA THR A 34 5.93 -3.98 3.40
C THR A 34 6.85 -4.90 2.60
N LEU A 35 6.67 -4.99 1.29
CA LEU A 35 7.45 -5.85 0.38
C LEU A 35 8.42 -5.06 -0.50
N ILE A 36 8.03 -3.86 -0.86
CA ILE A 36 8.83 -2.96 -1.71
C ILE A 36 8.76 -1.52 -1.19
N GLU A 37 9.74 -0.73 -1.57
CA GLU A 37 9.76 0.72 -1.33
C GLU A 37 10.25 1.47 -2.57
N PRO A 38 9.93 2.78 -2.73
CA PRO A 38 10.40 3.59 -3.85
C PRO A 38 11.93 3.72 -3.86
N SER A 39 12.53 3.56 -5.05
CA SER A 39 13.97 3.77 -5.29
C SER A 39 14.17 4.51 -6.60
N PRO A 40 14.58 5.80 -6.55
CA PRO A 40 14.89 6.63 -5.39
C PRO A 40 13.67 6.92 -4.51
N THR A 41 13.92 7.56 -3.35
CA THR A 41 12.82 8.00 -2.47
C THR A 41 11.83 8.91 -3.21
N VAL A 42 10.57 8.96 -2.75
CA VAL A 42 9.52 9.81 -3.35
C VAL A 42 10.01 11.25 -3.53
N ALA A 43 10.63 11.86 -2.52
CA ALA A 43 11.10 13.24 -2.60
C ALA A 43 12.15 13.45 -3.71
N VAL A 44 13.06 12.50 -3.90
CA VAL A 44 14.08 12.55 -4.96
C VAL A 44 13.46 12.31 -6.34
N ALA A 45 12.51 11.39 -6.47
CA ALA A 45 11.80 11.17 -7.74
C ALA A 45 11.03 12.44 -8.17
N TYR A 46 10.31 13.06 -7.23
CA TYR A 46 9.58 14.31 -7.46
C TYR A 46 10.52 15.46 -7.83
N GLN A 47 11.66 15.58 -7.12
CA GLN A 47 12.67 16.59 -7.44
C GLN A 47 13.21 16.43 -8.86
N ARG A 48 13.55 15.21 -9.27
CA ARG A 48 14.07 14.93 -10.62
C ARG A 48 13.03 15.24 -11.70
N ALA A 49 11.78 14.82 -11.49
CA ALA A 49 10.69 15.12 -12.41
C ALA A 49 10.42 16.63 -12.50
N ALA A 50 10.49 17.38 -11.40
CA ALA A 50 10.36 18.82 -11.41
C ALA A 50 11.51 19.51 -12.14
N ALA A 51 12.74 19.09 -11.92
CA ALA A 51 13.94 19.63 -12.54
C ALA A 51 13.93 19.46 -14.08
N SER A 52 13.40 18.35 -14.62
CA SER A 52 13.27 18.17 -16.08
C SER A 52 12.32 19.17 -16.73
N HIS A 53 11.44 19.82 -15.95
CA HIS A 53 10.54 20.88 -16.37
C HIS A 53 11.01 22.28 -15.90
N GLY A 54 12.27 22.42 -15.49
CA GLY A 54 12.84 23.70 -15.08
C GLY A 54 12.37 24.19 -13.70
N VAL A 55 11.78 23.31 -12.88
CA VAL A 55 11.31 23.64 -11.54
C VAL A 55 12.31 23.12 -10.51
N GLU A 56 13.02 24.02 -9.86
CA GLU A 56 13.93 23.69 -8.77
C GLU A 56 13.21 23.75 -7.44
N ARG A 57 13.28 22.66 -6.67
CA ARG A 57 12.69 22.59 -5.33
C ARG A 57 13.50 21.69 -4.42
N ASP A 58 13.67 22.13 -3.19
CA ASP A 58 14.33 21.37 -2.13
C ASP A 58 13.55 20.07 -1.80
N PRO A 59 14.24 18.90 -1.72
CA PRO A 59 13.60 17.63 -1.40
C PRO A 59 12.84 17.62 -0.06
N HIS A 60 13.31 18.36 0.93
CA HIS A 60 12.62 18.46 2.22
C HIS A 60 11.29 19.22 2.09
N ALA A 61 11.27 20.30 1.31
CA ALA A 61 10.04 21.03 1.00
C ALA A 61 9.04 20.15 0.23
N ILE A 62 9.53 19.37 -0.75
CA ILE A 62 8.71 18.37 -1.47
C ILE A 62 8.13 17.37 -0.48
N GLN A 63 8.93 16.80 0.41
CA GLN A 63 8.46 15.82 1.39
C GLN A 63 7.38 16.37 2.30
N GLN A 64 7.53 17.62 2.79
CA GLN A 64 6.52 18.26 3.63
C GLN A 64 5.20 18.46 2.88
N ARG A 65 5.24 19.00 1.66
CA ARG A 65 4.06 19.22 0.81
C ARG A 65 3.40 17.89 0.44
N PHE A 66 4.18 16.87 0.08
CA PHE A 66 3.68 15.54 -0.20
C PHE A 66 2.91 14.95 0.99
N LYS A 67 3.47 15.03 2.20
CA LYS A 67 2.79 14.54 3.41
C LYS A 67 1.48 15.29 3.67
N ALA A 68 1.43 16.59 3.43
CA ALA A 68 0.23 17.39 3.59
C ALA A 68 -0.84 17.01 2.57
N ALA A 69 -0.48 16.92 1.29
CA ALA A 69 -1.35 16.51 0.19
C ALA A 69 -1.89 15.08 0.39
N TRP A 70 -1.03 14.14 0.81
CA TRP A 70 -1.42 12.78 1.14
C TRP A 70 -2.50 12.74 2.23
N ARG A 71 -2.27 13.43 3.37
CA ARG A 71 -3.23 13.50 4.47
C ARG A 71 -4.56 14.10 4.05
N ARG A 72 -4.53 15.11 3.17
CA ARG A 72 -5.74 15.72 2.63
C ARG A 72 -6.53 14.71 1.80
N GLN A 73 -5.88 13.94 0.93
CA GLN A 73 -6.53 12.91 0.14
C GLN A 73 -7.10 11.80 1.01
N GLU A 74 -6.40 11.36 2.07
CA GLU A 74 -6.95 10.39 3.05
C GLU A 74 -8.22 10.94 3.73
N ALA A 75 -8.22 12.21 4.11
CA ALA A 75 -9.39 12.85 4.71
C ALA A 75 -10.57 12.96 3.73
N LEU A 76 -10.31 13.26 2.45
CA LEU A 76 -11.34 13.28 1.40
C LEU A 76 -11.93 11.89 1.16
N ASP A 77 -11.11 10.84 1.10
CA ASP A 77 -11.57 9.48 0.94
C ASP A 77 -12.39 9.01 2.15
N ALA A 78 -12.01 9.39 3.35
CA ALA A 78 -12.76 9.09 4.57
C ALA A 78 -14.11 9.82 4.64
N ALA A 79 -14.20 11.03 4.08
CA ALA A 79 -15.43 11.83 4.06
C ALA A 79 -16.33 11.54 2.85
N ALA A 80 -15.87 10.76 1.89
CA ALA A 80 -16.62 10.41 0.69
C ALA A 80 -17.85 9.53 1.03
N THR A 81 -18.80 9.49 0.12
CA THR A 81 -19.97 8.62 0.24
C THR A 81 -20.11 7.77 -1.03
N PRO A 82 -19.83 6.47 -0.94
CA PRO A 82 -19.38 5.72 0.24
C PRO A 82 -17.89 5.97 0.55
N ALA A 83 -17.54 5.93 1.85
CA ALA A 83 -16.18 6.19 2.32
C ALA A 83 -15.17 5.18 1.78
N PHE A 84 -13.99 5.65 1.35
CA PHE A 84 -12.89 4.85 0.79
C PHE A 84 -13.24 4.04 -0.46
N ALA A 85 -14.38 4.31 -1.11
CA ALA A 85 -14.62 3.75 -2.44
C ALA A 85 -13.63 4.31 -3.45
N THR A 86 -13.13 3.46 -4.34
CA THR A 86 -12.14 3.85 -5.33
C THR A 86 -12.34 3.15 -6.67
N SER A 87 -11.55 3.55 -7.66
CA SER A 87 -11.51 2.99 -9.01
C SER A 87 -10.19 3.40 -9.67
N ARG A 88 -9.88 2.86 -10.85
CA ARG A 88 -8.71 3.29 -11.63
C ARG A 88 -8.69 4.82 -11.84
N SER A 89 -9.82 5.39 -12.26
CA SER A 89 -9.92 6.83 -12.49
C SER A 89 -9.76 7.64 -11.21
N ARG A 90 -10.35 7.19 -10.08
CA ARG A 90 -10.20 7.87 -8.79
C ARG A 90 -8.77 7.81 -8.26
N GLU A 91 -8.06 6.69 -8.42
CA GLU A 91 -6.65 6.59 -8.04
C GLU A 91 -5.76 7.50 -8.90
N ALA A 92 -5.98 7.55 -10.21
CA ALA A 92 -5.24 8.46 -11.09
C ALA A 92 -5.51 9.94 -10.73
N GLU A 93 -6.75 10.30 -10.45
CA GLU A 93 -7.12 11.65 -10.00
C GLU A 93 -6.50 11.99 -8.64
N ARG A 94 -6.51 11.05 -7.70
CA ARG A 94 -5.86 11.18 -6.39
C ARG A 94 -4.37 11.53 -6.53
N TRP A 95 -3.65 10.76 -7.34
CA TRP A 95 -2.23 11.01 -7.57
C TRP A 95 -1.97 12.32 -8.29
N ARG A 96 -2.83 12.67 -9.26
CA ARG A 96 -2.77 13.98 -9.94
C ARG A 96 -2.92 15.13 -8.93
N SER A 97 -3.93 15.06 -8.09
CA SER A 97 -4.19 16.08 -7.05
C SER A 97 -3.03 16.22 -6.07
N ILE A 98 -2.40 15.10 -5.68
CA ILE A 98 -1.20 15.13 -4.81
C ILE A 98 -0.05 15.87 -5.50
N VAL A 99 0.24 15.57 -6.77
CA VAL A 99 1.32 16.22 -7.50
C VAL A 99 1.02 17.71 -7.75
N GLU A 100 -0.21 18.04 -8.14
CA GLU A 100 -0.65 19.42 -8.33
C GLU A 100 -0.52 20.23 -7.03
N GLU A 101 -0.85 19.67 -5.87
CA GLU A 101 -0.70 20.33 -4.57
C GLU A 101 0.77 20.49 -4.16
N VAL A 102 1.64 19.54 -4.50
CA VAL A 102 3.08 19.65 -4.27
C VAL A 102 3.69 20.77 -5.14
N PHE A 103 3.15 21.00 -6.33
CA PHE A 103 3.66 21.94 -7.33
C PHE A 103 2.60 22.98 -7.73
N ASP A 104 1.77 23.45 -6.79
CA ASP A 104 0.67 24.39 -7.00
C ASP A 104 1.10 25.76 -7.52
N ASP A 105 2.36 26.11 -7.37
CA ASP A 105 2.98 27.37 -7.76
C ASP A 105 3.67 27.33 -9.14
N THR A 106 3.47 26.26 -9.92
CA THR A 106 4.07 26.11 -11.27
C THR A 106 3.05 25.67 -12.32
N ALA A 107 3.17 26.21 -13.54
CA ALA A 107 2.39 25.78 -14.69
C ALA A 107 2.77 24.35 -15.19
N SER A 108 3.88 23.79 -14.70
CA SER A 108 4.40 22.49 -15.14
C SER A 108 3.82 21.29 -14.37
N SER A 109 2.92 21.49 -13.39
CA SER A 109 2.42 20.43 -12.53
C SER A 109 1.81 19.24 -13.28
N ALA A 110 1.08 19.48 -14.38
CA ALA A 110 0.51 18.41 -15.20
C ALA A 110 1.57 17.57 -15.93
N ALA A 111 2.65 18.20 -16.42
CA ALA A 111 3.75 17.51 -17.07
C ALA A 111 4.58 16.71 -16.04
N ILE A 112 4.83 17.30 -14.86
CA ILE A 112 5.48 16.62 -13.74
C ILE A 112 4.66 15.40 -13.29
N PHE A 113 3.33 15.52 -13.24
CA PHE A 113 2.47 14.38 -12.94
C PHE A 113 2.62 13.25 -13.96
N ALA A 114 2.63 13.57 -15.26
CA ALA A 114 2.79 12.56 -16.30
C ALA A 114 4.11 11.78 -16.15
N ASP A 115 5.22 12.48 -15.92
CA ASP A 115 6.53 11.85 -15.69
C ASP A 115 6.54 10.98 -14.44
N LEU A 116 5.94 11.44 -13.33
CA LEU A 116 5.85 10.67 -12.09
C LEU A 116 4.92 9.47 -12.23
N TRP A 117 3.81 9.62 -12.96
CA TRP A 117 2.89 8.52 -13.26
C TRP A 117 3.62 7.39 -14.01
N ASP A 118 4.36 7.74 -15.05
CA ASP A 118 5.18 6.78 -15.80
C ASP A 118 6.31 6.20 -14.94
N HIS A 119 7.01 7.04 -14.16
CA HIS A 119 8.10 6.61 -13.30
C HIS A 119 7.66 5.52 -12.33
N PHE A 120 6.62 5.79 -11.52
CA PHE A 120 6.13 4.83 -10.52
C PHE A 120 5.35 3.64 -11.12
N GLY A 121 5.11 3.60 -12.42
CA GLY A 121 4.62 2.45 -13.14
C GLY A 121 5.73 1.46 -13.56
N ARG A 122 6.99 1.84 -13.43
CA ARG A 122 8.15 1.02 -13.87
C ARG A 122 8.68 0.20 -12.71
N VAL A 123 9.17 -0.99 -13.00
CA VAL A 123 9.78 -1.91 -12.02
C VAL A 123 11.01 -1.28 -11.36
N GLU A 124 11.80 -0.54 -12.13
CA GLU A 124 13.05 0.11 -11.70
C GLU A 124 12.84 1.21 -10.66
N ALA A 125 11.59 1.70 -10.49
CA ALA A 125 11.25 2.67 -9.46
C ALA A 125 11.09 2.06 -8.06
N TRP A 126 11.24 0.74 -7.95
CA TRP A 126 10.96 -0.01 -6.72
C TRP A 126 12.12 -0.91 -6.34
N ARG A 127 12.36 -1.09 -5.06
CA ARG A 127 13.32 -2.06 -4.53
C ARG A 127 12.66 -2.94 -3.46
N PRO A 128 13.04 -4.24 -3.38
CA PRO A 128 12.55 -5.15 -2.38
C PRO A 128 12.99 -4.81 -0.95
N LEU A 129 12.11 -5.08 0.01
CA LEU A 129 12.39 -5.04 1.44
C LEU A 129 12.68 -6.44 1.98
N ALA A 130 13.83 -6.60 2.65
CA ALA A 130 14.34 -7.91 3.06
C ALA A 130 13.40 -8.64 4.03
N ARG A 131 12.82 -7.91 5.00
CA ARG A 131 11.95 -8.50 6.01
C ARG A 131 10.64 -9.01 5.42
N GLY A 132 9.97 -8.23 4.59
CA GLY A 132 8.75 -8.64 3.90
C GLY A 132 8.99 -9.82 2.97
N ARG A 133 10.09 -9.78 2.21
CA ARG A 133 10.53 -10.89 1.34
C ARG A 133 10.69 -12.20 2.11
N GLU A 134 11.31 -12.16 3.29
CA GLU A 134 11.52 -13.35 4.12
C GLU A 134 10.18 -13.94 4.64
N LEU A 135 9.29 -13.08 5.13
CA LEU A 135 7.96 -13.52 5.57
C LEU A 135 7.12 -14.10 4.42
N LEU A 136 7.20 -13.48 3.25
CA LEU A 136 6.54 -13.99 2.05
C LEU A 136 7.05 -15.39 1.69
N ARG A 137 8.37 -15.60 1.70
CA ARG A 137 8.99 -16.91 1.44
C ARG A 137 8.48 -17.96 2.44
N LEU A 138 8.47 -17.63 3.74
CA LEU A 138 7.98 -18.54 4.80
C LEU A 138 6.50 -18.89 4.60
N ALA A 139 5.65 -17.94 4.21
CA ALA A 139 4.24 -18.20 3.94
C ALA A 139 4.04 -19.16 2.74
N LEU A 140 4.83 -18.99 1.69
CA LEU A 140 4.80 -19.86 0.50
C LEU A 140 5.29 -21.28 0.85
N GLU A 141 6.37 -21.41 1.64
CA GLU A 141 6.89 -22.71 2.08
C GLU A 141 5.92 -23.45 3.00
N ALA A 142 5.11 -22.73 3.77
CA ALA A 142 4.06 -23.31 4.60
C ALA A 142 2.82 -23.76 3.82
N ASN A 143 2.80 -23.63 2.48
CA ASN A 143 1.66 -23.90 1.62
C ASN A 143 0.40 -23.11 1.98
N ALA A 144 0.53 -21.92 2.55
CA ALA A 144 -0.58 -21.02 2.73
C ALA A 144 -1.01 -20.44 1.36
N THR A 145 -2.29 -20.10 1.22
CA THR A 145 -2.72 -19.26 0.11
C THR A 145 -2.18 -17.85 0.33
N VAL A 146 -1.31 -17.38 -0.57
CA VAL A 146 -0.68 -16.07 -0.45
C VAL A 146 -1.26 -15.11 -1.48
N ALA A 147 -1.57 -13.88 -1.04
CA ALA A 147 -2.03 -12.80 -1.91
C ALA A 147 -1.32 -11.49 -1.56
N LEU A 148 -1.25 -10.59 -2.54
CA LEU A 148 -0.84 -9.19 -2.38
C LEU A 148 -2.10 -8.32 -2.47
N ALA A 149 -2.30 -7.41 -1.52
CA ALA A 149 -3.42 -6.48 -1.57
C ALA A 149 -3.02 -5.11 -0.99
N SER A 150 -3.06 -4.07 -1.81
CA SER A 150 -2.52 -2.75 -1.46
C SER A 150 -3.42 -1.61 -1.91
N ASN A 151 -3.36 -0.51 -1.18
CA ASN A 151 -3.90 0.77 -1.62
C ASN A 151 -3.05 1.33 -2.79
N PHE A 152 -3.27 0.77 -3.96
CA PHE A 152 -2.52 1.04 -5.19
C PHE A 152 -3.46 0.99 -6.41
N ASP A 153 -3.04 1.60 -7.49
CA ASP A 153 -3.74 1.52 -8.78
C ASP A 153 -3.31 0.28 -9.60
N GLU A 154 -3.89 0.13 -10.79
CA GLU A 154 -3.69 -1.04 -11.67
C GLU A 154 -2.25 -1.25 -12.13
N ARG A 155 -1.37 -0.24 -12.06
CA ARG A 155 0.07 -0.37 -12.40
C ARG A 155 0.76 -1.41 -11.53
N LEU A 156 0.23 -1.69 -10.31
CA LEU A 156 0.74 -2.76 -9.46
C LEU A 156 0.75 -4.12 -10.15
N LEU A 157 -0.21 -4.41 -11.02
CA LEU A 157 -0.27 -5.69 -11.73
C LEU A 157 0.95 -5.92 -12.63
N ALA A 158 1.36 -4.88 -13.36
CA ALA A 158 2.55 -4.95 -14.20
C ALA A 158 3.85 -5.01 -13.37
N ILE A 159 3.94 -4.22 -12.29
CA ILE A 159 5.08 -4.24 -11.38
C ILE A 159 5.22 -5.63 -10.75
N ALA A 160 4.14 -6.19 -10.21
CA ALA A 160 4.16 -7.49 -9.55
C ALA A 160 4.52 -8.64 -10.49
N GLY A 161 4.15 -8.54 -11.77
CA GLY A 161 4.50 -9.56 -12.76
C GLY A 161 6.01 -9.65 -13.07
N HIS A 162 6.80 -8.62 -12.74
CA HIS A 162 8.20 -8.53 -13.15
C HIS A 162 9.17 -8.27 -11.99
N LEU A 163 8.69 -7.89 -10.82
CA LEU A 163 9.53 -7.56 -9.65
C LEU A 163 9.48 -8.66 -8.60
N GLU A 164 10.62 -9.32 -8.33
CA GLU A 164 10.74 -10.15 -7.13
C GLU A 164 10.78 -9.29 -5.85
N PRO A 165 10.12 -9.76 -4.77
CA PRO A 165 9.47 -11.05 -4.60
C PRO A 165 7.98 -11.06 -4.99
N LEU A 166 7.43 -9.96 -5.52
CA LEU A 166 6.00 -9.86 -5.85
C LEU A 166 5.59 -10.91 -6.91
N SER A 167 6.47 -11.16 -7.89
CA SER A 167 6.24 -12.11 -8.99
C SER A 167 6.12 -13.59 -8.56
N TRP A 168 6.43 -13.89 -7.29
CA TRP A 168 6.20 -15.22 -6.73
C TRP A 168 4.71 -15.47 -6.40
N VAL A 169 3.89 -14.41 -6.35
CA VAL A 169 2.50 -14.47 -5.89
C VAL A 169 1.53 -14.27 -7.06
N PRO A 170 0.69 -15.27 -7.38
CA PRO A 170 -0.26 -15.16 -8.51
C PRO A 170 -1.49 -14.28 -8.20
N HIS A 171 -1.77 -14.03 -6.93
CA HIS A 171 -2.95 -13.28 -6.48
C HIS A 171 -2.56 -11.86 -6.11
N VAL A 172 -2.79 -10.90 -7.01
CA VAL A 172 -2.45 -9.49 -6.83
C VAL A 172 -3.72 -8.64 -6.95
N PHE A 173 -4.02 -7.87 -5.91
CA PHE A 173 -5.26 -7.12 -5.79
C PHE A 173 -4.99 -5.65 -5.42
N PRO A 174 -4.80 -4.75 -6.39
CA PRO A 174 -4.77 -3.31 -6.13
C PRO A 174 -6.16 -2.81 -5.75
N SER A 175 -6.24 -1.81 -4.89
CA SER A 175 -7.50 -1.21 -4.44
C SER A 175 -8.36 -0.71 -5.59
N SER A 176 -7.75 -0.21 -6.67
CA SER A 176 -8.45 0.22 -7.89
C SER A 176 -9.28 -0.88 -8.55
N GLU A 177 -8.89 -2.16 -8.39
CA GLU A 177 -9.60 -3.33 -8.91
C GLU A 177 -10.58 -3.92 -7.88
N ILE A 178 -10.27 -3.78 -6.58
CA ILE A 178 -11.16 -4.17 -5.49
C ILE A 178 -12.40 -3.25 -5.45
N GLY A 179 -12.23 -1.98 -5.81
CA GLY A 179 -13.23 -0.94 -5.68
C GLY A 179 -13.25 -0.24 -4.32
N TRP A 180 -12.37 -0.63 -3.41
CA TRP A 180 -12.28 -0.12 -2.04
C TRP A 180 -10.83 -0.07 -1.58
N ARG A 181 -10.49 0.96 -0.79
CA ARG A 181 -9.20 1.12 -0.13
C ARG A 181 -9.27 0.63 1.33
N LYS A 182 -8.18 0.16 1.88
CA LYS A 182 -8.01 0.09 3.34
C LYS A 182 -8.16 1.51 3.90
N PRO A 183 -8.86 1.72 5.00
CA PRO A 183 -9.34 0.75 5.98
C PRO A 183 -10.81 0.32 5.81
N ALA A 184 -11.43 0.48 4.64
CA ALA A 184 -12.83 0.11 4.42
C ALA A 184 -13.08 -1.38 4.69
N PRO A 185 -14.13 -1.76 5.44
CA PRO A 185 -14.47 -3.16 5.67
C PRO A 185 -14.84 -3.91 4.37
N GLU A 186 -15.27 -3.19 3.34
CA GLU A 186 -15.56 -3.72 2.01
C GLU A 186 -14.31 -4.30 1.34
N PHE A 187 -13.13 -3.70 1.55
CA PHE A 187 -11.85 -4.21 1.08
C PHE A 187 -11.60 -5.64 1.59
N PHE A 188 -11.74 -5.86 2.90
CA PHE A 188 -11.56 -7.17 3.53
C PHE A 188 -12.62 -8.16 3.09
N ARG A 189 -13.90 -7.78 3.08
CA ARG A 189 -15.01 -8.63 2.61
C ARG A 189 -14.85 -9.06 1.15
N TRP A 190 -14.27 -8.21 0.31
CA TRP A 190 -13.97 -8.57 -1.07
C TRP A 190 -12.88 -9.65 -1.13
N LEU A 191 -11.79 -9.49 -0.35
CA LEU A 191 -10.72 -10.47 -0.27
C LEU A 191 -11.20 -11.82 0.28
N GLU A 192 -12.03 -11.83 1.32
CA GLU A 192 -12.64 -13.04 1.90
C GLU A 192 -13.39 -13.85 0.83
N ARG A 193 -14.23 -13.19 0.04
CA ARG A 193 -14.95 -13.84 -1.06
C ARG A 193 -14.02 -14.34 -2.15
N ARG A 194 -13.01 -13.54 -2.50
CA ARG A 194 -12.09 -13.84 -3.60
C ARG A 194 -11.14 -14.97 -3.26
N LEU A 195 -10.73 -15.08 -2.01
CA LEU A 195 -9.81 -16.09 -1.50
C LEU A 195 -10.53 -17.25 -0.81
N ALA A 196 -11.87 -17.23 -0.76
CA ALA A 196 -12.72 -18.26 -0.15
C ALA A 196 -12.30 -18.60 1.30
N CYS A 197 -12.01 -17.60 2.13
CA CYS A 197 -11.60 -17.76 3.52
C CYS A 197 -12.55 -17.05 4.50
N ARG A 198 -12.54 -17.53 5.75
CA ARG A 198 -13.18 -16.85 6.88
C ARG A 198 -12.21 -15.85 7.51
N PRO A 199 -12.69 -14.75 8.13
CA PRO A 199 -11.82 -13.76 8.76
C PRO A 199 -10.76 -14.36 9.69
N ALA A 200 -11.14 -15.31 10.55
CA ALA A 200 -10.22 -15.95 11.51
C ALA A 200 -9.11 -16.82 10.87
N GLU A 201 -9.25 -17.17 9.60
CA GLU A 201 -8.27 -17.95 8.81
C GLU A 201 -7.29 -17.06 8.05
N ALA A 202 -7.55 -15.75 8.02
CA ALA A 202 -6.75 -14.77 7.29
C ALA A 202 -5.81 -13.98 8.21
N LEU A 203 -4.61 -13.72 7.70
CA LEU A 203 -3.60 -12.86 8.29
C LEU A 203 -3.22 -11.76 7.31
N LEU A 204 -3.32 -10.50 7.72
CA LEU A 204 -2.73 -9.38 7.00
C LEU A 204 -1.33 -9.10 7.58
N VAL A 205 -0.35 -8.95 6.71
CA VAL A 205 1.00 -8.49 7.02
C VAL A 205 1.18 -7.13 6.36
N GLY A 206 1.51 -6.10 7.13
CA GLY A 206 1.66 -4.73 6.63
C GLY A 206 2.48 -3.85 7.54
N ASP A 207 2.84 -2.65 7.08
CA ASP A 207 3.66 -1.69 7.83
C ASP A 207 2.84 -0.58 8.50
N ASP A 208 1.64 -0.29 7.99
CA ASP A 208 0.81 0.79 8.53
C ASP A 208 -0.05 0.31 9.72
N PRO A 209 0.13 0.92 10.93
CA PRO A 209 -0.62 0.53 12.11
C PRO A 209 -2.14 0.69 11.97
N GLU A 210 -2.62 1.70 11.21
CA GLU A 210 -4.05 2.00 11.08
C GLU A 210 -4.67 1.32 9.85
N LEU A 211 -4.01 1.43 8.69
CA LEU A 211 -4.55 0.92 7.42
C LEU A 211 -4.41 -0.60 7.31
N ASP A 212 -3.37 -1.18 7.92
CA ASP A 212 -3.14 -2.62 7.89
C ASP A 212 -3.56 -3.29 9.19
N VAL A 213 -2.89 -2.97 10.30
CA VAL A 213 -3.05 -3.72 11.54
C VAL A 213 -4.43 -3.51 12.15
N ALA A 214 -4.78 -2.27 12.48
CA ALA A 214 -6.06 -1.98 13.13
C ALA A 214 -7.25 -2.25 12.20
N ALA A 215 -7.11 -2.00 10.89
CA ALA A 215 -8.17 -2.28 9.92
C ALA A 215 -8.45 -3.78 9.77
N ALA A 216 -7.42 -4.62 9.67
CA ALA A 216 -7.56 -6.07 9.62
C ALA A 216 -8.20 -6.62 10.90
N GLN A 217 -7.77 -6.15 12.06
CA GLN A 217 -8.36 -6.54 13.35
C GLN A 217 -9.85 -6.17 13.45
N ARG A 218 -10.23 -4.97 12.99
CA ARG A 218 -11.66 -4.57 12.92
C ARG A 218 -12.48 -5.45 11.97
N ALA A 219 -11.85 -5.99 10.94
CA ALA A 219 -12.48 -6.96 10.02
C ALA A 219 -12.52 -8.40 10.58
N GLY A 220 -11.98 -8.65 11.78
CA GLY A 220 -11.90 -9.98 12.39
C GLY A 220 -10.74 -10.84 11.90
N TRP A 221 -9.80 -10.25 11.15
CA TRP A 221 -8.57 -10.90 10.69
C TRP A 221 -7.50 -10.84 11.77
N ARG A 222 -6.53 -11.75 11.67
CA ARG A 222 -5.25 -11.56 12.35
C ARG A 222 -4.41 -10.53 11.62
N ALA A 223 -3.53 -9.84 12.33
CA ALA A 223 -2.64 -8.85 11.74
C ALA A 223 -1.23 -8.97 12.29
N LEU A 224 -0.25 -8.75 11.45
CA LEU A 224 1.17 -8.66 11.80
C LEU A 224 1.72 -7.34 11.27
N GLY A 225 2.07 -6.44 12.17
CA GLY A 225 2.81 -5.23 11.84
C GLY A 225 4.29 -5.54 11.62
N ILE A 226 4.87 -5.03 10.52
CA ILE A 226 6.30 -5.08 10.25
C ILE A 226 6.82 -3.65 10.06
N ALA A 227 7.80 -3.27 10.86
CA ALA A 227 8.51 -2.00 10.76
C ALA A 227 9.93 -2.24 10.23
#